data_1c98c130fc1ec7131e99a15a9cc16d8f
#
_entry.id   1c98c130fc1ec7131e99a15a9cc16d8f
#
_cell.length_a   1.000
_cell.length_b   1.000
_cell.length_c   1.000
_cell.angle_alpha   90.00
_cell.angle_beta   90.00
_cell.angle_gamma   90.00
#
_symmetry.space_group_name_H-M   'P 1'
#
loop_
_entity.id
_entity.type
_entity.pdbx_description
1 polymer ?
#
loop_
_entity_poly.entity_id
_entity_poly.type
_entity_poly.pdbx_seq_one_letter_code
_entity_poly.pdbx_strand_id
1 'polypeptide(L)'
;MKKIYLQLVLTALSVVSIAQNINLQEDTTTNLYDSRQGSCAMSDIDNDGDLDLIITGADAQLTNRKTTLYTNDGMGNFTEVIETGLSNWSEGGKIAFADVDGDADQDL
;
A
#
# COMPACT_ATOMS: atom_id res chain seq x y z
N MET A 1 -68.55 -6.34 -6.50
CA MET A 1 -67.24 -5.87 -7.02
C MET A 1 -66.22 -5.86 -5.90
N LYS A 2 -65.28 -6.78 -5.94
CA LYS A 2 -64.21 -6.81 -4.94
C LYS A 2 -63.13 -5.83 -5.38
N LYS A 3 -62.89 -4.78 -4.57
CA LYS A 3 -61.78 -3.84 -4.76
C LYS A 3 -60.52 -4.51 -4.32
N ILE A 4 -59.60 -4.77 -5.27
CA ILE A 4 -58.28 -5.25 -5.01
C ILE A 4 -57.41 -4.03 -4.65
N TYR A 5 -57.07 -3.88 -3.40
CA TYR A 5 -56.10 -2.89 -2.97
C TYR A 5 -54.70 -3.46 -3.25
N LEU A 6 -54.06 -2.95 -4.32
CA LEU A 6 -52.69 -3.19 -4.60
C LEU A 6 -51.88 -2.39 -3.58
N GLN A 7 -51.44 -3.05 -2.53
CA GLN A 7 -50.54 -2.47 -1.53
C GLN A 7 -49.14 -2.45 -2.13
N LEU A 8 -48.75 -1.29 -2.64
CA LEU A 8 -47.38 -1.04 -3.07
C LEU A 8 -46.53 -0.99 -1.81
N VAL A 9 -45.88 -2.11 -1.46
CA VAL A 9 -44.83 -2.13 -0.44
C VAL A 9 -43.60 -1.48 -1.05
N LEU A 10 -43.48 -0.19 -0.85
CA LEU A 10 -42.25 0.55 -1.12
C LEU A 10 -41.22 0.14 -0.07
N THR A 11 -40.47 -0.92 -0.34
CA THR A 11 -39.27 -1.21 0.45
C THR A 11 -38.25 -0.13 0.11
N ALA A 12 -38.23 0.92 0.91
CA ALA A 12 -37.11 1.85 0.91
C ALA A 12 -35.85 1.08 1.30
N LEU A 13 -35.05 0.71 0.30
CA LEU A 13 -33.70 0.26 0.53
C LEU A 13 -32.92 1.47 1.07
N SER A 14 -32.87 1.57 2.38
CA SER A 14 -31.95 2.51 3.03
C SER A 14 -30.54 2.00 2.72
N VAL A 15 -29.91 2.59 1.73
CA VAL A 15 -28.46 2.44 1.53
C VAL A 15 -27.82 3.11 2.75
N VAL A 16 -27.51 2.32 3.74
CA VAL A 16 -26.67 2.77 4.85
C VAL A 16 -25.30 2.97 4.23
N SER A 17 -24.99 4.21 3.88
CA SER A 17 -23.63 4.61 3.56
C SER A 17 -22.82 4.45 4.84
N ILE A 18 -22.10 3.32 4.97
CA ILE A 18 -21.13 3.15 6.04
C ILE A 18 -19.97 4.07 5.64
N ALA A 19 -20.00 5.30 6.13
CA ALA A 19 -18.82 6.13 6.13
C ALA A 19 -17.80 5.40 7.01
N GLN A 20 -16.79 4.78 6.39
CA GLN A 20 -15.64 4.26 7.12
C GLN A 20 -14.94 5.45 7.77
N ASN A 21 -15.00 5.53 9.07
CA ASN A 21 -14.13 6.43 9.83
C ASN A 21 -12.70 5.87 9.67
N ILE A 22 -11.94 6.45 8.78
CA ILE A 22 -10.52 6.15 8.65
C ILE A 22 -9.85 6.73 9.90
N ASN A 23 -9.54 5.86 10.84
CA ASN A 23 -8.72 6.22 12.00
C ASN A 23 -7.27 5.86 11.67
N LEU A 24 -6.51 6.85 11.23
CA LEU A 24 -5.07 6.68 11.00
C LEU A 24 -4.38 6.72 12.36
N GLN A 25 -3.76 5.62 12.71
CA GLN A 25 -2.92 5.51 13.89
C GLN A 25 -1.50 5.19 13.46
N GLU A 26 -0.54 5.89 14.03
CA GLU A 26 0.87 5.58 13.84
C GLU A 26 1.18 4.21 14.47
N ASP A 27 1.74 3.30 13.68
CA ASP A 27 2.27 2.04 14.18
C ASP A 27 3.75 2.21 14.47
N THR A 28 4.08 2.25 15.75
CA THR A 28 5.47 2.39 16.24
C THR A 28 6.16 1.05 16.44
N THR A 29 5.51 -0.06 16.10
CA THR A 29 6.05 -1.42 16.30
C THR A 29 6.74 -1.97 15.04
N THR A 30 6.49 -1.37 13.88
CA THR A 30 7.11 -1.78 12.62
C THR A 30 8.58 -1.33 12.56
N ASN A 31 9.48 -2.23 12.11
CA ASN A 31 10.90 -1.96 11.92
C ASN A 31 11.20 -1.36 10.53
N LEU A 32 10.34 -0.46 10.05
CA LEU A 32 10.56 0.18 8.77
C LEU A 32 11.69 1.22 8.87
N TYR A 33 12.43 1.37 7.78
CA TYR A 33 13.50 2.36 7.68
C TYR A 33 12.94 3.79 7.81
N ASP A 34 13.37 4.52 8.82
CA ASP A 34 13.02 5.95 8.99
C ASP A 34 13.79 6.77 7.94
N SER A 35 13.12 7.17 6.88
CA SER A 35 13.72 7.85 5.75
C SER A 35 13.29 9.31 5.66
N ARG A 36 14.25 10.18 5.29
CA ARG A 36 14.02 11.58 4.94
C ARG A 36 14.37 11.84 3.49
N GLN A 37 13.70 12.84 2.89
CA GLN A 37 13.95 13.26 1.51
C GLN A 37 13.83 12.11 0.49
N GLY A 38 12.98 11.15 0.78
CA GLY A 38 12.82 9.95 0.00
C GLY A 38 11.46 9.81 -0.67
N SER A 39 11.20 8.62 -1.11
CA SER A 39 9.95 8.16 -1.70
C SER A 39 9.64 6.76 -1.22
N CYS A 40 8.38 6.37 -1.29
CA CYS A 40 7.97 4.99 -1.14
C CYS A 40 6.97 4.62 -2.23
N ALA A 41 6.88 3.35 -2.51
CA ALA A 41 5.88 2.77 -3.39
C ALA A 41 5.47 1.40 -2.87
N MET A 42 4.28 0.95 -3.23
CA MET A 42 3.76 -0.37 -2.85
C MET A 42 3.32 -1.11 -4.09
N SER A 43 3.62 -2.40 -4.13
CA SER A 43 3.16 -3.34 -5.16
C SER A 43 3.24 -4.74 -4.61
N ASP A 44 2.45 -5.66 -5.14
CA ASP A 44 2.60 -7.10 -4.91
C ASP A 44 3.75 -7.60 -5.79
N ILE A 45 4.95 -7.75 -5.20
CA ILE A 45 6.19 -8.02 -5.94
C ILE A 45 6.43 -9.52 -6.07
N ASP A 46 6.00 -10.29 -5.08
CA ASP A 46 6.18 -11.74 -5.07
C ASP A 46 4.92 -12.52 -5.50
N ASN A 47 3.86 -11.79 -5.91
CA ASN A 47 2.59 -12.33 -6.39
C ASN A 47 1.84 -13.19 -5.35
N ASP A 48 1.95 -12.84 -4.08
CA ASP A 48 1.25 -13.51 -2.98
C ASP A 48 -0.13 -12.89 -2.66
N GLY A 49 -0.46 -11.76 -3.27
CA GLY A 49 -1.72 -11.03 -3.14
C GLY A 49 -1.68 -9.89 -2.14
N ASP A 50 -0.58 -9.68 -1.45
CA ASP A 50 -0.39 -8.62 -0.47
C ASP A 50 0.54 -7.52 -1.02
N LEU A 51 0.39 -6.30 -0.54
CA LEU A 51 1.22 -5.20 -1.04
C LEU A 51 2.52 -5.12 -0.25
N ASP A 52 3.62 -5.28 -0.95
CA ASP A 52 4.98 -5.06 -0.48
C ASP A 52 5.35 -3.59 -0.52
N LEU A 53 6.42 -3.22 0.13
CA LEU A 53 6.82 -1.83 0.31
C LEU A 53 8.29 -1.62 -0.07
N ILE A 54 8.55 -0.64 -0.92
CA ILE A 54 9.90 -0.12 -1.14
C ILE A 54 10.00 1.29 -0.57
N ILE A 55 11.10 1.56 0.15
CA ILE A 55 11.41 2.87 0.70
C ILE A 55 12.80 3.27 0.25
N THR A 56 12.96 4.47 -0.28
CA THR A 56 14.26 5.09 -0.51
C THR A 56 14.38 6.39 0.26
N GLY A 57 15.58 6.75 0.66
CA GLY A 57 15.83 8.02 1.33
C GLY A 57 17.13 8.03 2.13
N ALA A 58 17.32 9.07 2.91
CA ALA A 58 18.44 9.22 3.81
C ALA A 58 18.01 9.05 5.28
N ASP A 59 18.95 8.70 6.12
CA ASP A 59 18.75 8.71 7.58
C ASP A 59 18.51 10.13 8.14
N ALA A 60 18.21 10.22 9.43
CA ALA A 60 17.93 11.50 10.09
C ALA A 60 19.08 12.51 9.99
N GLN A 61 20.30 12.05 9.82
CA GLN A 61 21.50 12.86 9.68
C GLN A 61 21.84 13.20 8.22
N LEU A 62 21.13 12.63 7.25
CA LEU A 62 21.38 12.74 5.81
C LEU A 62 22.77 12.20 5.39
N THR A 63 23.32 11.29 6.18
CA THR A 63 24.65 10.71 5.97
C THR A 63 24.61 9.37 5.26
N ASN A 64 23.59 8.54 5.57
CA ASN A 64 23.41 7.25 4.94
C ASN A 64 22.17 7.28 4.04
N ARG A 65 22.37 6.77 2.85
CA ARG A 65 21.32 6.64 1.82
C ARG A 65 21.01 5.18 1.65
N LYS A 66 19.73 4.83 1.66
CA LYS A 66 19.33 3.44 1.56
C LYS A 66 18.06 3.32 0.71
N THR A 67 18.02 2.27 -0.10
CA THR A 67 16.80 1.78 -0.73
C THR A 67 16.54 0.40 -0.15
N THR A 68 15.40 0.24 0.49
CA THR A 68 15.02 -1.00 1.18
C THR A 68 13.70 -1.50 0.66
N LEU A 69 13.67 -2.77 0.32
CA LEU A 69 12.48 -3.52 -0.04
C LEU A 69 12.02 -4.34 1.17
N TYR A 70 10.74 -4.39 1.38
CA TYR A 70 10.08 -5.18 2.41
C TYR A 70 8.97 -6.01 1.79
N THR A 71 8.94 -7.31 2.08
CA THR A 71 7.76 -8.14 1.83
C THR A 71 6.80 -8.07 2.99
N ASN A 72 5.50 -8.17 2.70
CA ASN A 72 4.39 -8.12 3.64
C ASN A 72 3.75 -9.52 3.74
N ASP A 73 3.30 -9.90 4.91
CA ASP A 73 2.63 -11.19 5.14
C ASP A 73 1.09 -11.09 5.14
N GLY A 74 0.54 -9.96 4.65
CA GLY A 74 -0.90 -9.68 4.64
C GLY A 74 -1.51 -9.32 5.99
N MET A 75 -0.73 -9.39 7.05
CA MET A 75 -1.15 -8.98 8.41
C MET A 75 -0.50 -7.67 8.86
N GLY A 76 0.28 -7.04 7.97
CA GLY A 76 1.02 -5.80 8.24
C GLY A 76 2.41 -6.02 8.83
N ASN A 77 2.92 -7.25 8.84
CA ASN A 77 4.29 -7.51 9.22
C ASN A 77 5.20 -7.42 8.00
N PHE A 78 6.17 -6.52 8.07
CA PHE A 78 7.12 -6.26 7.00
C PHE A 78 8.46 -6.89 7.30
N THR A 79 8.99 -7.65 6.33
CA THR A 79 10.30 -8.30 6.40
C THR A 79 11.25 -7.69 5.38
N GLU A 80 12.40 -7.17 5.82
CA GLU A 80 13.40 -6.60 4.92
C GLU A 80 13.99 -7.67 4.00
N VAL A 81 13.98 -7.41 2.69
CA VAL A 81 14.66 -8.23 1.69
C VAL A 81 16.09 -7.76 1.57
N ILE A 82 17.03 -8.67 1.88
CA ILE A 82 18.47 -8.38 1.83
C ILE A 82 18.99 -8.71 0.43
N GLU A 83 19.99 -7.93 -0.04
CA GLU A 83 20.66 -8.16 -1.33
C GLU A 83 19.76 -7.98 -2.56
N THR A 84 18.92 -6.96 -2.55
CA THR A 84 18.04 -6.64 -3.68
C THR A 84 18.79 -6.18 -4.95
N GLY A 85 20.07 -5.80 -4.83
CA GLY A 85 20.83 -5.20 -5.93
C GLY A 85 20.43 -3.75 -6.27
N LEU A 86 19.45 -3.21 -5.54
CA LEU A 86 18.98 -1.85 -5.78
C LEU A 86 20.01 -0.80 -5.35
N SER A 87 20.16 0.24 -6.15
CA SER A 87 21.04 1.36 -5.82
C SER A 87 20.47 2.23 -4.70
N ASN A 88 21.35 2.73 -3.85
CA ASN A 88 20.97 3.62 -2.76
C ASN A 88 20.86 5.07 -3.25
N TRP A 89 19.64 5.53 -3.47
CA TRP A 89 19.33 6.90 -3.91
C TRP A 89 18.61 7.66 -2.79
N SER A 90 18.86 8.96 -2.68
CA SER A 90 18.24 9.74 -1.61
C SER A 90 17.74 11.13 -2.00
N GLU A 91 18.29 11.75 -3.03
CA GLU A 91 17.94 13.15 -3.30
C GLU A 91 16.83 13.25 -4.34
N GLY A 92 15.58 13.36 -3.84
CA GLY A 92 14.43 13.62 -4.71
C GLY A 92 14.07 12.48 -5.65
N GLY A 93 14.66 11.30 -5.48
CA GLY A 93 14.30 10.11 -6.24
C GLY A 93 12.81 9.80 -6.09
N LYS A 94 12.19 9.36 -7.17
CA LYS A 94 10.84 8.85 -7.19
C LYS A 94 10.90 7.39 -7.52
N ILE A 95 10.03 6.62 -6.88
CA ILE A 95 9.87 5.19 -7.11
C ILE A 95 8.46 4.96 -7.62
N ALA A 96 8.33 4.12 -8.62
CA ALA A 96 7.05 3.65 -9.11
C ALA A 96 7.21 2.23 -9.64
N PHE A 97 6.20 1.42 -9.45
CA PHE A 97 6.08 0.11 -10.05
C PHE A 97 5.18 0.19 -11.28
N ALA A 98 5.52 -0.56 -12.31
CA ALA A 98 4.69 -0.76 -13.48
C ALA A 98 5.13 -2.03 -14.20
N ASP A 99 4.20 -2.73 -14.83
CA ASP A 99 4.51 -3.77 -15.80
C ASP A 99 4.96 -3.08 -17.12
N VAL A 100 6.28 -2.96 -17.32
CA VAL A 100 6.85 -2.20 -18.45
C VAL A 100 6.96 -3.06 -19.69
N ASP A 101 7.18 -4.35 -19.54
CA ASP A 101 7.38 -5.25 -20.67
C ASP A 101 6.17 -6.15 -21.00
N GLY A 102 5.12 -6.12 -20.17
CA GLY A 102 3.85 -6.79 -20.43
C GLY A 102 3.85 -8.26 -20.04
N ASP A 103 4.73 -8.67 -19.12
CA ASP A 103 4.83 -10.05 -18.66
C ASP A 103 3.98 -10.34 -17.40
N ALA A 104 3.26 -9.33 -16.91
CA ALA A 104 2.34 -9.33 -15.77
C ALA A 104 3.02 -9.32 -14.39
N ASP A 105 4.33 -9.13 -14.31
CA ASP A 105 4.98 -8.80 -13.05
C ASP A 105 5.25 -7.29 -12.92
N GLN A 106 5.77 -6.86 -11.78
CA GLN A 106 5.95 -5.44 -11.49
C GLN A 106 7.43 -5.05 -11.57
N ASP A 107 7.73 -4.26 -12.58
CA ASP A 107 9.04 -3.63 -12.76
C ASP A 107 9.22 -2.37 -11.91
N LEU A 108 10.47 -1.99 -11.62
CA LEU A 108 10.84 -0.85 -10.79
C LEU A 108 11.67 0.17 -11.58
#